data_f3f1b13d8026841b054a1fdba152886d
#
_entry.id   f3f1b13d8026841b054a1fdba152886d
#
_cell.length_a   1.000
_cell.length_b   1.000
_cell.length_c   1.000
_cell.angle_alpha   90.00
_cell.angle_beta   90.00
_cell.angle_gamma   90.00
#
_symmetry.space_group_name_H-M   'P 1'
#
loop_
_entity.id
_entity.type
_entity.pdbx_description
1 polymer ?
#
loop_
_entity_poly.entity_id
_entity_poly.type
_entity_poly.pdbx_seq_one_letter_code
_entity_poly.pdbx_strand_id
1 'polypeptide(L)'
;MTEQHQPPSDLRLRAVVPAPPKIVYEALTDPAALRVWLAEHADVQLPGKYEFWGRYTPDGAEPHQRVLHVDERTIQFAWTVDGVETTAQFELAEDEDGTLVTLSQSDLPSFQDVLADTAGARGALQTFWSLAIANLADYLSGRELTPKCDFTSAELHASVVIDAAPDKVFDSMIQPEQFRKWFGANVDIEPYVGGRFAMGGLELDPGGAKFVEFEPGRKATLRFADNETTSWELEGSDGKTRLTMVHSGFDPANPPYPGWAGWLGGIAGLRRYHELPRRRSIWRQVEIAGVPAGMFAIDQ
;
A
#
# COMPACT_ATOMS: atom_id res chain seq x y z
N MET A 1 -10.24 26.13 24.21
CA MET A 1 -9.65 25.25 23.16
C MET A 1 -9.35 23.95 23.87
N THR A 2 -10.23 22.97 23.78
CA THR A 2 -10.03 21.61 24.28
C THR A 2 -9.11 20.92 23.28
N GLU A 3 -7.88 20.62 23.67
CA GLU A 3 -7.04 19.68 22.94
C GLU A 3 -7.83 18.37 22.83
N GLN A 4 -8.24 18.04 21.61
CA GLN A 4 -8.77 16.72 21.32
C GLN A 4 -7.62 15.74 21.54
N HIS A 5 -7.69 14.97 22.59
CA HIS A 5 -6.73 13.92 22.90
C HIS A 5 -6.91 12.85 21.83
N GLN A 6 -6.06 12.90 20.80
CA GLN A 6 -6.02 11.89 19.77
C GLN A 6 -5.53 10.60 20.42
N PRO A 7 -6.23 9.46 20.27
CA PRO A 7 -5.74 8.19 20.83
C PRO A 7 -4.37 7.86 20.23
N PRO A 8 -3.50 7.20 20.98
CA PRO A 8 -2.23 6.72 20.44
C PRO A 8 -2.54 5.84 19.22
N SER A 9 -1.92 6.13 18.10
CA SER A 9 -2.06 5.35 16.85
C SER A 9 -0.74 4.66 16.55
N ASP A 10 -0.81 3.37 16.23
CA ASP A 10 0.35 2.60 15.79
C ASP A 10 0.64 2.80 14.31
N LEU A 11 -0.37 3.26 13.57
CA LEU A 11 -0.29 3.64 12.17
C LEU A 11 -0.84 5.04 11.95
N ARG A 12 -0.09 5.87 11.23
CA ARG A 12 -0.58 7.15 10.72
C ARG A 12 -0.07 7.37 9.30
N LEU A 13 -1.01 7.46 8.37
CA LEU A 13 -0.77 7.73 6.96
C LEU A 13 -1.37 9.08 6.60
N ARG A 14 -0.58 9.95 5.97
CA ARG A 14 -1.06 11.24 5.44
C ARG A 14 -0.77 11.31 3.96
N ALA A 15 -1.80 11.50 3.16
CA ALA A 15 -1.71 11.59 1.71
C ALA A 15 -2.56 12.73 1.16
N VAL A 16 -2.10 13.39 0.12
CA VAL A 16 -2.90 14.37 -0.61
C VAL A 16 -3.60 13.70 -1.79
N VAL A 17 -4.93 13.84 -1.81
CA VAL A 17 -5.80 13.29 -2.85
C VAL A 17 -6.31 14.45 -3.71
N PRO A 18 -6.22 14.38 -5.04
CA PRO A 18 -6.49 15.53 -5.92
C PRO A 18 -8.00 15.75 -6.15
N ALA A 19 -8.74 15.96 -5.06
CA ALA A 19 -10.16 16.26 -5.09
C ALA A 19 -10.54 17.12 -3.86
N PRO A 20 -11.61 17.95 -3.93
CA PRO A 20 -12.11 18.70 -2.78
C PRO A 20 -12.57 17.78 -1.63
N PRO A 21 -12.51 18.21 -0.34
CA PRO A 21 -12.87 17.39 0.81
C PRO A 21 -14.26 16.75 0.73
N LYS A 22 -15.24 17.47 0.18
CA LYS A 22 -16.60 16.96 -0.01
C LYS A 22 -16.62 15.73 -0.95
N ILE A 23 -15.89 15.78 -2.04
CA ILE A 23 -15.82 14.68 -3.02
C ILE A 23 -15.05 13.48 -2.42
N VAL A 24 -14.01 13.75 -1.64
CA VAL A 24 -13.29 12.69 -0.90
C VAL A 24 -14.22 12.05 0.13
N TYR A 25 -14.98 12.85 0.89
CA TYR A 25 -15.95 12.35 1.86
C TYR A 25 -17.02 11.48 1.19
N GLU A 26 -17.56 11.91 0.05
CA GLU A 26 -18.51 11.13 -0.75
C GLU A 26 -17.90 9.79 -1.17
N ALA A 27 -16.64 9.77 -1.65
CA ALA A 27 -15.96 8.54 -2.02
C ALA A 27 -15.68 7.60 -0.83
N LEU A 28 -15.51 8.13 0.38
CA LEU A 28 -15.35 7.38 1.62
C LEU A 28 -16.68 6.85 2.18
N THR A 29 -17.83 7.42 1.78
CA THR A 29 -19.13 7.10 2.38
C THR A 29 -20.16 6.53 1.40
N ASP A 30 -19.89 6.60 0.10
CA ASP A 30 -20.72 5.92 -0.91
C ASP A 30 -20.35 4.45 -1.01
N PRO A 31 -21.26 3.49 -0.71
CA PRO A 31 -20.98 2.07 -0.84
C PRO A 31 -20.65 1.64 -2.27
N ALA A 32 -21.12 2.36 -3.29
CA ALA A 32 -20.75 2.06 -4.68
C ALA A 32 -19.27 2.43 -4.94
N ALA A 33 -18.81 3.58 -4.46
CA ALA A 33 -17.42 3.99 -4.55
C ALA A 33 -16.50 3.04 -3.76
N LEU A 34 -16.84 2.71 -2.51
CA LEU A 34 -16.07 1.79 -1.67
C LEU A 34 -15.85 0.42 -2.34
N ARG A 35 -16.86 -0.11 -3.04
CA ARG A 35 -16.70 -1.36 -3.81
C ARG A 35 -15.73 -1.24 -4.97
N VAL A 36 -15.52 -0.07 -5.51
CA VAL A 36 -14.55 0.15 -6.57
C VAL A 36 -13.13 0.18 -6.03
N TRP A 37 -12.84 1.07 -5.09
CA TRP A 37 -11.45 1.34 -4.70
C TRP A 37 -10.97 0.60 -3.44
N LEU A 38 -11.86 0.13 -2.56
CA LEU A 38 -11.50 -0.43 -1.25
C LEU A 38 -11.78 -1.94 -1.15
N ALA A 39 -13.05 -2.33 -1.15
CA ALA A 39 -13.49 -3.66 -0.75
C ALA A 39 -14.25 -4.39 -1.88
N GLU A 40 -14.69 -5.61 -1.65
CA GLU A 40 -15.60 -6.33 -2.56
C GLU A 40 -17.05 -5.96 -2.27
N HIS A 41 -17.38 -5.83 -0.98
CA HIS A 41 -18.70 -5.48 -0.49
C HIS A 41 -18.63 -4.26 0.43
N ALA A 42 -19.67 -3.43 0.41
CA ALA A 42 -19.82 -2.31 1.33
C ALA A 42 -21.30 -2.01 1.58
N ASP A 43 -21.62 -1.67 2.84
CA ASP A 43 -22.94 -1.19 3.27
C ASP A 43 -22.73 0.01 4.24
N VAL A 44 -23.21 1.17 3.82
CA VAL A 44 -23.02 2.41 4.55
C VAL A 44 -24.36 3.14 4.71
N GLN A 45 -24.73 3.39 5.96
CA GLN A 45 -25.95 4.12 6.36
C GLN A 45 -25.61 4.97 7.58
N LEU A 46 -24.84 6.04 7.36
CA LEU A 46 -24.38 6.91 8.43
C LEU A 46 -25.53 7.67 9.10
N PRO A 47 -25.47 7.90 10.43
CA PRO A 47 -24.33 7.61 11.31
C PRO A 47 -24.36 6.19 11.92
N GLY A 48 -25.27 5.32 11.54
CA GLY A 48 -25.50 4.04 12.21
C GLY A 48 -24.67 2.87 11.68
N LYS A 49 -24.21 2.94 10.43
CA LYS A 49 -23.57 1.82 9.76
C LYS A 49 -22.45 2.27 8.83
N TYR A 50 -21.29 1.63 8.95
CA TYR A 50 -20.16 1.79 8.06
C TYR A 50 -19.42 0.46 7.98
N GLU A 51 -19.73 -0.34 6.98
CA GLU A 51 -19.26 -1.72 6.86
C GLU A 51 -18.66 -1.95 5.47
N PHE A 52 -17.53 -2.65 5.42
CA PHE A 52 -16.88 -3.12 4.20
C PHE A 52 -16.20 -4.46 4.47
N TRP A 53 -16.26 -5.39 3.50
CA TRP A 53 -15.76 -6.74 3.66
C TRP A 53 -15.53 -7.42 2.29
N GLY A 54 -15.20 -8.70 2.31
CA GLY A 54 -14.95 -9.53 1.14
C GLY A 54 -13.47 -9.83 0.95
N ARG A 55 -13.14 -10.50 -0.13
CA ARG A 55 -11.79 -11.00 -0.41
C ARG A 55 -10.69 -9.93 -0.43
N TYR A 56 -11.03 -8.67 -0.63
CA TYR A 56 -10.05 -7.57 -0.66
C TYR A 56 -9.84 -6.90 0.69
N THR A 57 -10.33 -7.48 1.77
CA THR A 57 -10.27 -6.95 3.12
C THR A 57 -9.60 -7.96 4.04
N PRO A 58 -8.58 -7.59 4.83
CA PRO A 58 -8.03 -8.48 5.85
C PRO A 58 -9.12 -8.99 6.78
N ASP A 59 -9.15 -10.30 7.07
CA ASP A 59 -10.20 -10.95 7.86
C ASP A 59 -11.63 -10.63 7.37
N GLY A 60 -11.79 -10.60 6.04
CA GLY A 60 -12.97 -10.04 5.37
C GLY A 60 -14.11 -11.03 5.11
N ALA A 61 -14.20 -12.18 5.81
CA ALA A 61 -15.29 -13.16 5.61
C ALA A 61 -16.68 -12.56 5.85
N GLU A 62 -16.78 -11.63 6.79
CA GLU A 62 -17.96 -10.85 7.13
C GLU A 62 -17.58 -9.45 7.64
N PRO A 63 -18.52 -8.48 7.73
CA PRO A 63 -18.20 -7.15 8.23
C PRO A 63 -17.96 -7.16 9.74
N HIS A 64 -16.88 -6.47 10.17
CA HIS A 64 -16.47 -6.37 11.56
C HIS A 64 -16.27 -4.92 12.01
N GLN A 65 -16.88 -3.95 11.31
CA GLN A 65 -16.76 -2.53 11.62
C GLN A 65 -18.00 -2.04 12.39
N ARG A 66 -17.76 -1.07 13.30
CA ARG A 66 -18.80 -0.40 14.09
C ARG A 66 -18.48 1.10 14.18
N VAL A 67 -19.40 1.94 13.74
CA VAL A 67 -19.21 3.40 13.81
C VAL A 67 -19.01 3.86 15.25
N LEU A 68 -18.01 4.69 15.46
CA LEU A 68 -17.73 5.37 16.74
C LEU A 68 -18.07 6.86 16.67
N HIS A 69 -17.65 7.53 15.60
CA HIS A 69 -17.92 8.92 15.36
C HIS A 69 -17.96 9.22 13.85
N VAL A 70 -18.83 10.14 13.46
CA VAL A 70 -18.89 10.65 12.10
C VAL A 70 -19.35 12.10 12.10
N ASP A 71 -18.65 12.92 11.34
CA ASP A 71 -19.06 14.30 10.98
C ASP A 71 -18.67 14.57 9.51
N GLU A 72 -18.71 15.82 9.07
CA GLU A 72 -18.43 16.20 7.67
C GLU A 72 -16.97 15.99 7.24
N ARG A 73 -16.04 15.76 8.18
CA ARG A 73 -14.59 15.65 7.94
C ARG A 73 -13.95 14.46 8.59
N THR A 74 -14.70 13.71 9.42
CA THR A 74 -14.18 12.62 10.23
C THR A 74 -15.07 11.40 10.11
N ILE A 75 -14.45 10.24 9.91
CA ILE A 75 -15.10 8.93 10.00
C ILE A 75 -14.23 8.08 10.93
N GLN A 76 -14.76 7.75 12.12
CA GLN A 76 -14.08 6.89 13.09
C GLN A 76 -14.92 5.64 13.33
N PHE A 77 -14.28 4.50 13.30
CA PHE A 77 -14.92 3.21 13.51
C PHE A 77 -13.99 2.24 14.25
N ALA A 78 -14.60 1.38 15.07
CA ALA A 78 -13.94 0.19 15.55
C ALA A 78 -13.90 -0.85 14.43
N TRP A 79 -12.82 -1.60 14.32
CA TRP A 79 -12.68 -2.70 13.38
C TRP A 79 -12.01 -3.89 14.09
N THR A 80 -12.75 -4.99 14.22
CA THR A 80 -12.22 -6.22 14.79
C THR A 80 -11.54 -7.03 13.70
N VAL A 81 -10.25 -7.34 13.89
CA VAL A 81 -9.44 -8.18 12.98
C VAL A 81 -8.69 -9.21 13.82
N ASP A 82 -8.75 -10.48 13.47
CA ASP A 82 -8.21 -11.59 14.28
C ASP A 82 -8.73 -11.59 15.74
N GLY A 83 -9.98 -11.19 15.94
CA GLY A 83 -10.59 -11.10 17.27
C GLY A 83 -10.10 -9.94 18.14
N VAL A 84 -9.25 -9.04 17.63
CA VAL A 84 -8.78 -7.85 18.32
C VAL A 84 -9.49 -6.62 17.77
N GLU A 85 -10.15 -5.85 18.65
CA GLU A 85 -10.77 -4.57 18.27
C GLU A 85 -9.68 -3.50 18.14
N THR A 86 -9.63 -2.86 16.97
CA THR A 86 -8.78 -1.73 16.64
C THR A 86 -9.66 -0.50 16.43
N THR A 87 -9.10 0.70 16.46
CA THR A 87 -9.82 1.93 16.12
C THR A 87 -9.16 2.57 14.89
N ALA A 88 -9.92 2.68 13.80
CA ALA A 88 -9.50 3.37 12.59
C ALA A 88 -10.23 4.70 12.43
N GLN A 89 -9.52 5.72 11.93
CA GLN A 89 -10.08 7.05 11.74
C GLN A 89 -9.55 7.67 10.44
N PHE A 90 -10.47 8.19 9.62
CA PHE A 90 -10.18 9.13 8.55
C PHE A 90 -10.44 10.54 9.01
N GLU A 91 -9.52 11.47 8.70
CA GLU A 91 -9.69 12.91 8.86
C GLU A 91 -9.38 13.61 7.55
N LEU A 92 -10.20 14.58 7.17
CA LEU A 92 -10.09 15.34 5.93
C LEU A 92 -9.78 16.81 6.23
N ALA A 93 -8.72 17.33 5.62
CA ALA A 93 -8.37 18.73 5.68
C ALA A 93 -8.13 19.28 4.27
N GLU A 94 -8.38 20.57 4.07
CA GLU A 94 -8.02 21.23 2.82
C GLU A 94 -6.51 21.27 2.63
N ASP A 95 -6.05 21.06 1.39
CA ASP A 95 -4.68 21.19 0.96
C ASP A 95 -4.63 21.95 -0.37
N GLU A 96 -3.53 22.61 -0.68
CA GLU A 96 -3.40 23.41 -1.93
C GLU A 96 -3.52 22.54 -3.21
N ASP A 97 -3.16 21.25 -3.11
CA ASP A 97 -3.24 20.27 -4.21
C ASP A 97 -4.51 19.39 -4.11
N GLY A 98 -5.46 19.68 -3.19
CA GLY A 98 -6.71 18.92 -3.03
C GLY A 98 -7.13 18.72 -1.57
N THR A 99 -7.14 17.47 -1.10
CA THR A 99 -7.48 17.11 0.28
C THR A 99 -6.37 16.33 0.92
N LEU A 100 -5.92 16.78 2.08
CA LEU A 100 -5.09 15.98 2.96
C LEU A 100 -5.98 14.97 3.68
N VAL A 101 -5.82 13.71 3.33
CA VAL A 101 -6.42 12.57 4.00
C VAL A 101 -5.44 12.06 5.05
N THR A 102 -5.85 12.05 6.31
CA THR A 102 -5.13 11.40 7.40
C THR A 102 -5.88 10.14 7.79
N LEU A 103 -5.24 9.00 7.70
CA LEU A 103 -5.68 7.74 8.29
C LEU A 103 -4.84 7.45 9.52
N SER A 104 -5.48 7.12 10.63
CA SER A 104 -4.82 6.56 11.82
C SER A 104 -5.51 5.27 12.24
N GLN A 105 -4.74 4.32 12.79
CA GLN A 105 -5.27 3.08 13.38
C GLN A 105 -4.46 2.67 14.60
N SER A 106 -5.15 2.24 15.67
CA SER A 106 -4.56 1.74 16.92
C SER A 106 -4.49 0.22 16.96
N ASP A 107 -3.80 -0.31 17.96
CA ASP A 107 -3.76 -1.73 18.32
C ASP A 107 -3.26 -2.65 17.20
N LEU A 108 -2.30 -2.13 16.41
CA LEU A 108 -1.63 -2.89 15.37
C LEU A 108 -0.44 -3.68 15.93
N PRO A 109 -0.10 -4.83 15.33
CA PRO A 109 1.13 -5.54 15.65
C PRO A 109 2.36 -4.68 15.32
N SER A 110 3.44 -4.89 16.08
CA SER A 110 4.69 -4.18 15.82
C SER A 110 5.28 -4.59 14.45
N PHE A 111 6.13 -3.75 13.89
CA PHE A 111 6.87 -4.09 12.68
C PHE A 111 7.68 -5.39 12.81
N GLN A 112 8.20 -5.68 14.01
CA GLN A 112 8.93 -6.93 14.30
C GLN A 112 8.01 -8.15 14.25
N ASP A 113 6.77 -8.04 14.75
CA ASP A 113 5.79 -9.13 14.67
C ASP A 113 5.39 -9.42 13.23
N VAL A 114 5.30 -8.39 12.38
CA VAL A 114 5.04 -8.54 10.94
C VAL A 114 6.20 -9.26 10.25
N LEU A 115 7.45 -8.86 10.53
CA LEU A 115 8.63 -9.53 9.96
C LEU A 115 8.80 -10.96 10.45
N ALA A 116 8.35 -11.27 11.67
CA ALA A 116 8.40 -12.61 12.23
C ALA A 116 7.23 -13.50 11.81
N ASP A 117 6.33 -13.00 10.94
CA ASP A 117 5.09 -13.68 10.50
C ASP A 117 4.20 -14.16 11.67
N THR A 118 4.16 -13.37 12.75
CA THR A 118 3.35 -13.67 13.95
C THR A 118 2.13 -12.74 14.08
N ALA A 119 1.95 -11.85 13.12
CA ALA A 119 0.99 -10.75 13.20
C ALA A 119 -0.44 -11.11 12.69
N GLY A 120 -0.62 -12.27 12.04
CA GLY A 120 -1.89 -12.68 11.45
C GLY A 120 -2.42 -11.68 10.41
N ALA A 121 -3.73 -11.63 10.21
CA ALA A 121 -4.36 -10.70 9.25
C ALA A 121 -4.14 -9.23 9.63
N ARG A 122 -3.95 -8.90 10.91
CA ARG A 122 -3.62 -7.53 11.37
C ARG A 122 -2.29 -7.04 10.82
N GLY A 123 -1.34 -7.94 10.55
CA GLY A 123 -0.05 -7.60 9.95
C GLY A 123 -0.16 -6.97 8.56
N ALA A 124 -1.26 -7.22 7.86
CA ALA A 124 -1.49 -6.65 6.54
C ALA A 124 -2.17 -5.27 6.56
N LEU A 125 -2.68 -4.80 7.71
CA LEU A 125 -3.50 -3.58 7.79
C LEU A 125 -2.75 -2.33 7.31
N GLN A 126 -1.47 -2.21 7.62
CA GLN A 126 -0.64 -1.10 7.17
C GLN A 126 -0.55 -1.02 5.63
N THR A 127 -0.20 -2.14 5.00
CA THR A 127 -0.02 -2.20 3.54
C THR A 127 -1.36 -2.20 2.81
N PHE A 128 -2.40 -2.79 3.42
CA PHE A 128 -3.78 -2.66 2.98
C PHE A 128 -4.20 -1.19 2.87
N TRP A 129 -4.04 -0.39 3.93
CA TRP A 129 -4.40 1.02 3.90
C TRP A 129 -3.54 1.84 2.92
N SER A 130 -2.26 1.51 2.82
CA SER A 130 -1.38 2.19 1.85
C SER A 130 -1.86 1.97 0.42
N LEU A 131 -2.20 0.74 0.04
CA LEU A 131 -2.76 0.41 -1.26
C LEU A 131 -4.16 1.05 -1.46
N ALA A 132 -5.02 0.99 -0.44
CA ALA A 132 -6.37 1.54 -0.48
C ALA A 132 -6.36 3.06 -0.71
N ILE A 133 -5.54 3.83 0.03
CA ILE A 133 -5.42 5.28 -0.15
C ILE A 133 -4.83 5.60 -1.53
N ALA A 134 -3.88 4.80 -2.01
CA ALA A 134 -3.36 4.92 -3.36
C ALA A 134 -4.48 4.74 -4.41
N ASN A 135 -5.30 3.72 -4.27
CA ASN A 135 -6.45 3.49 -5.15
C ASN A 135 -7.54 4.56 -5.01
N LEU A 136 -7.79 5.09 -3.81
CA LEU A 136 -8.68 6.24 -3.63
C LEU A 136 -8.22 7.45 -4.45
N ALA A 137 -6.93 7.77 -4.41
CA ALA A 137 -6.36 8.88 -5.18
C ALA A 137 -6.47 8.65 -6.70
N ASP A 138 -6.27 7.41 -7.19
CA ASP A 138 -6.45 7.06 -8.60
C ASP A 138 -7.93 7.08 -9.00
N TYR A 139 -8.82 6.56 -8.15
CA TYR A 139 -10.28 6.61 -8.37
C TYR A 139 -10.78 8.04 -8.55
N LEU A 140 -10.40 8.93 -7.64
CA LEU A 140 -10.79 10.34 -7.68
C LEU A 140 -10.17 11.12 -8.85
N SER A 141 -9.07 10.61 -9.41
CA SER A 141 -8.44 11.16 -10.62
C SER A 141 -8.99 10.56 -11.91
N GLY A 142 -9.94 9.63 -11.84
CA GLY A 142 -10.46 8.90 -13.00
C GLY A 142 -9.42 8.00 -13.66
N ARG A 143 -8.39 7.56 -12.91
CA ARG A 143 -7.31 6.69 -13.41
C ARG A 143 -7.66 5.23 -13.20
N GLU A 144 -7.03 4.36 -13.98
CA GLU A 144 -7.10 2.92 -13.75
C GLU A 144 -6.49 2.58 -12.37
N LEU A 145 -7.18 1.73 -11.61
CA LEU A 145 -6.72 1.32 -10.28
C LEU A 145 -5.63 0.27 -10.36
N THR A 146 -4.77 0.25 -9.38
CA THR A 146 -3.88 -0.88 -9.14
C THR A 146 -4.72 -2.05 -8.60
N PRO A 147 -4.44 -3.32 -9.00
CA PRO A 147 -5.16 -4.47 -8.45
C PRO A 147 -5.18 -4.47 -6.93
N LYS A 148 -6.33 -4.76 -6.34
CA LYS A 148 -6.47 -4.91 -4.88
C LYS A 148 -5.84 -6.24 -4.45
N CYS A 149 -5.32 -6.30 -3.23
CA CYS A 149 -4.84 -7.55 -2.64
C CYS A 149 -6.03 -8.48 -2.39
N ASP A 150 -6.00 -9.69 -2.96
CA ASP A 150 -6.97 -10.74 -2.66
C ASP A 150 -6.46 -11.60 -1.49
N PHE A 151 -7.02 -11.36 -0.30
CA PHE A 151 -6.66 -12.06 0.95
C PHE A 151 -7.20 -13.49 1.03
N THR A 152 -7.81 -13.98 -0.03
CA THR A 152 -8.31 -15.38 -0.13
C THR A 152 -7.54 -16.20 -1.16
N SER A 153 -6.67 -15.56 -1.95
CA SER A 153 -5.92 -16.21 -3.03
C SER A 153 -4.55 -16.68 -2.54
N ALA A 154 -4.20 -17.91 -2.87
CA ALA A 154 -2.82 -18.40 -2.77
C ALA A 154 -2.01 -18.15 -4.06
N GLU A 155 -2.59 -17.48 -5.06
CA GLU A 155 -1.90 -17.07 -6.27
C GLU A 155 -1.67 -15.55 -6.21
N LEU A 156 -0.42 -15.14 -5.98
CA LEU A 156 -0.03 -13.74 -5.88
C LEU A 156 0.54 -13.27 -7.21
N HIS A 157 -0.35 -12.81 -8.08
CA HIS A 157 -0.06 -12.33 -9.42
C HIS A 157 -0.77 -11.00 -9.70
N ALA A 158 -0.05 -10.03 -10.25
CA ALA A 158 -0.63 -8.76 -10.69
C ALA A 158 -0.03 -8.32 -12.03
N SER A 159 -0.85 -7.68 -12.86
CA SER A 159 -0.41 -7.08 -14.12
C SER A 159 -1.00 -5.68 -14.25
N VAL A 160 -0.16 -4.71 -14.61
CA VAL A 160 -0.54 -3.32 -14.85
C VAL A 160 0.10 -2.82 -16.13
N VAL A 161 -0.53 -1.81 -16.75
CA VAL A 161 0.08 -1.09 -17.87
C VAL A 161 0.59 0.27 -17.36
N ILE A 162 1.82 0.59 -17.72
CA ILE A 162 2.51 1.85 -17.37
C ILE A 162 2.78 2.63 -18.65
N ASP A 163 2.42 3.90 -18.68
CA ASP A 163 2.61 4.77 -19.85
C ASP A 163 4.07 5.29 -19.90
N ALA A 164 4.99 4.36 -20.07
CA ALA A 164 6.42 4.60 -20.23
C ALA A 164 7.10 3.39 -20.90
N ALA A 165 8.24 3.61 -21.55
CA ALA A 165 9.01 2.55 -22.19
C ALA A 165 9.65 1.61 -21.14
N PRO A 166 9.83 0.30 -21.45
CA PRO A 166 10.29 -0.71 -20.51
C PRO A 166 11.66 -0.40 -19.87
N ASP A 167 12.58 0.14 -20.62
CA ASP A 167 13.90 0.55 -20.11
C ASP A 167 13.76 1.61 -19.01
N LYS A 168 12.87 2.58 -19.17
CA LYS A 168 12.61 3.64 -18.18
C LYS A 168 11.93 3.10 -16.93
N VAL A 169 10.97 2.20 -17.09
CA VAL A 169 10.30 1.56 -15.95
C VAL A 169 11.31 0.69 -15.18
N PHE A 170 12.07 -0.14 -15.89
CA PHE A 170 13.08 -1.01 -15.29
C PHE A 170 14.16 -0.21 -14.53
N ASP A 171 14.71 0.85 -15.14
CA ASP A 171 15.68 1.74 -14.51
C ASP A 171 15.13 2.29 -13.19
N SER A 172 13.86 2.70 -13.15
CA SER A 172 13.23 3.20 -11.93
C SER A 172 13.13 2.16 -10.82
N MET A 173 13.05 0.88 -11.19
CA MET A 173 12.94 -0.24 -10.23
C MET A 173 14.28 -0.66 -9.65
N ILE A 174 15.41 -0.40 -10.36
CA ILE A 174 16.74 -0.88 -9.95
C ILE A 174 17.71 0.22 -9.54
N GLN A 175 17.37 1.49 -9.78
CA GLN A 175 18.19 2.62 -9.33
C GLN A 175 17.69 3.14 -7.98
N PRO A 176 18.48 3.09 -6.88
CA PRO A 176 18.02 3.44 -5.53
C PRO A 176 17.40 4.83 -5.42
N GLU A 177 17.99 5.85 -6.09
CA GLU A 177 17.45 7.21 -6.07
C GLU A 177 16.07 7.32 -6.73
N GLN A 178 15.81 6.54 -7.79
CA GLN A 178 14.52 6.53 -8.45
C GLN A 178 13.53 5.69 -7.67
N PHE A 179 13.95 4.51 -7.18
CA PHE A 179 13.14 3.62 -6.35
C PHE A 179 12.57 4.38 -5.14
N ARG A 180 13.41 5.11 -4.41
CA ARG A 180 12.99 5.93 -3.28
C ARG A 180 11.87 6.91 -3.60
N LYS A 181 11.90 7.53 -4.80
CA LYS A 181 10.91 8.55 -5.21
C LYS A 181 9.51 7.99 -5.41
N TRP A 182 9.38 6.77 -5.86
CA TRP A 182 8.07 6.16 -6.11
C TRP A 182 7.62 5.21 -5.00
N PHE A 183 8.55 4.52 -4.37
CA PHE A 183 8.22 3.56 -3.30
C PHE A 183 8.17 4.23 -1.93
N GLY A 184 8.94 5.29 -1.72
CA GLY A 184 8.98 6.01 -0.46
C GLY A 184 9.83 5.34 0.63
N ALA A 185 10.64 4.35 0.29
CA ALA A 185 11.59 3.71 1.20
C ALA A 185 13.02 3.82 0.69
N ASN A 186 13.97 3.87 1.60
CA ASN A 186 15.37 3.71 1.26
C ASN A 186 15.63 2.27 0.83
N VAL A 187 16.56 2.08 -0.09
CA VAL A 187 16.95 0.76 -0.58
C VAL A 187 18.39 0.80 -1.05
N ASP A 188 19.12 -0.28 -0.82
CA ASP A 188 20.37 -0.55 -1.51
C ASP A 188 20.16 -1.67 -2.52
N ILE A 189 20.63 -1.47 -3.74
CA ILE A 189 20.45 -2.39 -4.86
C ILE A 189 21.78 -2.65 -5.54
N GLU A 190 22.17 -3.91 -5.64
CA GLU A 190 23.29 -4.42 -6.44
C GLU A 190 22.73 -5.08 -7.71
N PRO A 191 22.62 -4.39 -8.87
CA PRO A 191 21.77 -4.79 -10.00
C PRO A 191 22.45 -5.84 -10.91
N TYR A 192 22.71 -7.01 -10.40
CA TYR A 192 23.26 -8.17 -11.12
C TYR A 192 22.87 -9.49 -10.44
N VAL A 193 22.95 -10.60 -11.16
CA VAL A 193 22.67 -11.95 -10.60
C VAL A 193 23.59 -12.24 -9.43
N GLY A 194 23.04 -12.54 -8.26
CA GLY A 194 23.73 -12.71 -6.98
C GLY A 194 23.87 -11.43 -6.16
N GLY A 195 23.62 -10.26 -6.74
CA GLY A 195 23.59 -8.97 -6.03
C GLY A 195 22.40 -8.88 -5.08
N ARG A 196 22.50 -7.98 -4.11
CA ARG A 196 21.52 -7.83 -3.02
C ARG A 196 20.51 -6.72 -3.31
N PHE A 197 19.34 -6.90 -2.72
CA PHE A 197 18.30 -5.89 -2.64
C PHE A 197 17.87 -5.77 -1.17
N ALA A 198 18.16 -4.66 -0.52
CA ALA A 198 17.97 -4.46 0.91
C ALA A 198 17.06 -3.25 1.16
N MET A 199 15.83 -3.49 1.61
CA MET A 199 14.91 -2.44 2.03
C MET A 199 15.43 -1.77 3.31
N GLY A 200 15.40 -0.45 3.34
CA GLY A 200 16.04 0.34 4.41
C GLY A 200 17.55 0.47 4.27
N GLY A 201 18.16 -0.24 3.32
CA GLY A 201 19.61 -0.30 3.10
C GLY A 201 20.30 -1.47 3.80
N LEU A 202 21.52 -1.78 3.35
CA LEU A 202 22.33 -2.91 3.83
C LEU A 202 22.75 -2.80 5.31
N GLU A 203 22.66 -1.63 5.91
CA GLU A 203 22.90 -1.46 7.34
C GLU A 203 21.75 -2.03 8.19
N LEU A 204 20.50 -1.92 7.72
CA LEU A 204 19.31 -2.44 8.39
C LEU A 204 19.01 -3.89 7.99
N ASP A 205 19.30 -4.26 6.76
CA ASP A 205 19.13 -5.61 6.21
C ASP A 205 20.44 -6.09 5.54
N PRO A 206 21.44 -6.54 6.31
CA PRO A 206 22.74 -6.99 5.77
C PRO A 206 22.62 -8.20 4.86
N GLY A 207 21.61 -9.04 5.05
CA GLY A 207 21.32 -10.21 4.22
C GLY A 207 20.75 -9.83 2.87
N GLY A 208 19.76 -9.00 2.89
CA GLY A 208 18.95 -8.62 1.74
C GLY A 208 18.34 -9.80 0.99
N ALA A 209 17.41 -9.50 0.10
CA ALA A 209 17.03 -10.45 -0.94
C ALA A 209 18.14 -10.48 -2.02
N LYS A 210 18.22 -11.55 -2.81
CA LYS A 210 19.24 -11.69 -3.87
C LYS A 210 18.59 -11.81 -5.24
N PHE A 211 19.14 -11.11 -6.22
CA PHE A 211 18.75 -11.34 -7.61
C PHE A 211 19.19 -12.74 -8.07
N VAL A 212 18.22 -13.57 -8.44
CA VAL A 212 18.46 -14.91 -9.01
C VAL A 212 18.29 -14.91 -10.52
N GLU A 213 17.53 -13.95 -11.06
CA GLU A 213 17.45 -13.62 -12.48
C GLU A 213 17.54 -12.11 -12.63
N PHE A 214 18.27 -11.65 -13.65
CA PHE A 214 18.44 -10.23 -13.93
C PHE A 214 18.69 -10.04 -15.44
N GLU A 215 17.67 -9.54 -16.14
CA GLU A 215 17.72 -9.22 -17.55
C GLU A 215 17.35 -7.74 -17.72
N PRO A 216 18.33 -6.84 -17.93
CA PRO A 216 18.10 -5.41 -18.02
C PRO A 216 16.97 -5.05 -18.98
N GLY A 217 16.05 -4.19 -18.53
CA GLY A 217 14.87 -3.74 -19.29
C GLY A 217 13.75 -4.76 -19.42
N ARG A 218 13.91 -6.00 -18.96
CA ARG A 218 12.93 -7.07 -19.21
C ARG A 218 12.48 -7.84 -17.98
N LYS A 219 13.43 -8.31 -17.14
CA LYS A 219 13.10 -9.19 -16.02
C LYS A 219 14.05 -9.03 -14.85
N ALA A 220 13.51 -9.07 -13.66
CA ALA A 220 14.26 -9.24 -12.42
C ALA A 220 13.52 -10.17 -11.48
N THR A 221 14.21 -11.10 -10.84
CA THR A 221 13.66 -12.01 -9.82
C THR A 221 14.51 -11.92 -8.57
N LEU A 222 13.89 -11.53 -7.47
CA LEU A 222 14.45 -11.57 -6.12
C LEU A 222 14.11 -12.87 -5.43
N ARG A 223 15.08 -13.43 -4.68
CA ARG A 223 14.87 -14.53 -3.74
C ARG A 223 15.15 -14.04 -2.33
N PHE A 224 14.21 -14.26 -1.43
CA PHE A 224 14.28 -13.95 -0.01
C PHE A 224 14.93 -15.10 0.78
N ALA A 225 15.20 -14.88 2.08
CA ALA A 225 15.91 -15.85 2.93
C ALA A 225 15.12 -17.15 3.15
N ASP A 226 13.80 -17.10 3.12
CA ASP A 226 12.86 -18.24 3.23
C ASP A 226 12.64 -19.01 1.92
N ASN A 227 13.37 -18.64 0.84
CA ASN A 227 13.26 -19.09 -0.53
C ASN A 227 12.03 -18.60 -1.31
N GLU A 228 11.23 -17.72 -0.76
CA GLU A 228 10.22 -17.00 -1.54
C GLU A 228 10.87 -16.18 -2.64
N THR A 229 10.13 -15.99 -3.72
CA THR A 229 10.62 -15.21 -4.87
C THR A 229 9.59 -14.20 -5.32
N THR A 230 10.05 -12.99 -5.63
CA THR A 230 9.26 -11.97 -6.35
C THR A 230 9.88 -11.71 -7.69
N SER A 231 9.12 -11.93 -8.77
CA SER A 231 9.55 -11.71 -10.15
C SER A 231 8.81 -10.52 -10.75
N TRP A 232 9.52 -9.68 -11.46
CA TRP A 232 8.97 -8.64 -12.33
C TRP A 232 9.34 -8.91 -13.78
N GLU A 233 8.34 -8.94 -14.65
CA GLU A 233 8.52 -9.06 -16.09
C GLU A 233 7.92 -7.85 -16.79
N LEU A 234 8.68 -7.27 -17.72
CA LEU A 234 8.32 -6.08 -18.47
C LEU A 234 8.21 -6.41 -19.95
N GLU A 235 7.06 -6.14 -20.53
CA GLU A 235 6.79 -6.29 -21.96
C GLU A 235 6.43 -4.92 -22.54
N GLY A 236 7.15 -4.50 -23.57
CA GLY A 236 6.91 -3.22 -24.24
C GLY A 236 5.97 -3.32 -25.44
N SER A 237 5.02 -2.41 -25.55
CA SER A 237 4.20 -2.19 -26.75
C SER A 237 3.79 -0.73 -26.86
N ASP A 238 4.00 -0.12 -28.02
CA ASP A 238 3.54 1.24 -28.36
C ASP A 238 3.98 2.33 -27.35
N GLY A 239 5.21 2.20 -26.83
CA GLY A 239 5.77 3.16 -25.88
C GLY A 239 5.27 2.96 -24.44
N LYS A 240 4.50 1.92 -24.17
CA LYS A 240 3.99 1.52 -22.86
C LYS A 240 4.64 0.23 -22.41
N THR A 241 4.55 -0.03 -21.12
CA THR A 241 5.06 -1.24 -20.48
C THR A 241 3.93 -1.99 -19.79
N ARG A 242 3.75 -3.26 -20.12
CA ARG A 242 3.04 -4.20 -19.26
C ARG A 242 4.04 -4.71 -18.24
N LEU A 243 3.81 -4.37 -16.98
CA LEU A 243 4.54 -4.91 -15.84
C LEU A 243 3.71 -6.05 -15.24
N THR A 244 4.27 -7.24 -15.21
CA THR A 244 3.70 -8.41 -14.52
C THR A 244 4.55 -8.72 -13.31
N MET A 245 3.93 -8.86 -12.15
CA MET A 245 4.57 -9.25 -10.90
C MET A 245 3.97 -10.56 -10.39
N VAL A 246 4.83 -11.48 -10.00
CA VAL A 246 4.47 -12.78 -9.42
C VAL A 246 5.28 -12.99 -8.15
N HIS A 247 4.59 -13.35 -7.07
CA HIS A 247 5.23 -13.83 -5.83
C HIS A 247 4.97 -15.32 -5.70
N SER A 248 5.99 -16.09 -5.42
CA SER A 248 5.92 -17.56 -5.37
C SER A 248 6.95 -18.17 -4.40
N GLY A 249 6.82 -19.48 -4.12
CA GLY A 249 7.72 -20.19 -3.21
C GLY A 249 7.33 -20.11 -1.73
N PHE A 250 6.22 -19.44 -1.41
CA PHE A 250 5.66 -19.38 -0.06
C PHE A 250 4.77 -20.59 0.24
N ASP A 251 4.43 -20.79 1.52
CA ASP A 251 3.42 -21.75 1.95
C ASP A 251 2.03 -21.30 1.50
N PRO A 252 1.30 -22.04 0.63
CA PRO A 252 -0.05 -21.67 0.20
C PRO A 252 -1.07 -21.58 1.35
N ALA A 253 -0.80 -22.20 2.50
CA ALA A 253 -1.64 -22.07 3.68
C ALA A 253 -1.41 -20.75 4.44
N ASN A 254 -0.29 -20.07 4.18
CA ASN A 254 0.08 -18.82 4.82
C ASN A 254 0.71 -17.84 3.80
N PRO A 255 -0.06 -17.29 2.86
CA PRO A 255 0.46 -16.35 1.87
C PRO A 255 0.96 -15.05 2.51
N PRO A 256 2.09 -14.47 2.04
CA PRO A 256 2.70 -13.26 2.62
C PRO A 256 1.94 -11.99 2.21
N TYR A 257 0.67 -11.89 2.55
CA TYR A 257 -0.20 -10.76 2.18
C TYR A 257 0.33 -9.38 2.61
N PRO A 258 0.99 -9.21 3.79
CA PRO A 258 1.56 -7.91 4.15
C PRO A 258 2.58 -7.42 3.11
N GLY A 259 3.50 -8.27 2.71
CA GLY A 259 4.51 -7.97 1.68
C GLY A 259 3.89 -7.77 0.31
N TRP A 260 2.94 -8.63 -0.06
CA TRP A 260 2.25 -8.55 -1.34
C TRP A 260 1.46 -7.24 -1.51
N ALA A 261 0.64 -6.87 -0.52
CA ALA A 261 -0.09 -5.60 -0.54
C ALA A 261 0.86 -4.39 -0.57
N GLY A 262 2.02 -4.49 0.09
CA GLY A 262 3.08 -3.49 0.02
C GLY A 262 3.64 -3.31 -1.38
N TRP A 263 3.92 -4.40 -2.10
CA TRP A 263 4.34 -4.35 -3.50
C TRP A 263 3.28 -3.75 -4.41
N LEU A 264 2.00 -4.10 -4.24
CA LEU A 264 0.90 -3.50 -5.01
C LEU A 264 0.80 -2.00 -4.76
N GLY A 265 0.94 -1.55 -3.51
CA GLY A 265 1.02 -0.12 -3.16
C GLY A 265 2.20 0.58 -3.84
N GLY A 266 3.36 -0.09 -3.88
CA GLY A 266 4.52 0.36 -4.63
C GLY A 266 4.26 0.49 -6.13
N ILE A 267 3.61 -0.50 -6.76
CA ILE A 267 3.22 -0.44 -8.19
C ILE A 267 2.32 0.78 -8.46
N ALA A 268 1.38 1.10 -7.57
CA ALA A 268 0.57 2.31 -7.69
C ALA A 268 1.45 3.57 -7.71
N GLY A 269 2.47 3.62 -6.84
CA GLY A 269 3.48 4.68 -6.82
C GLY A 269 4.31 4.76 -8.11
N LEU A 270 4.77 3.60 -8.61
CA LEU A 270 5.56 3.50 -9.85
C LEU A 270 4.78 4.00 -11.07
N ARG A 271 3.51 3.62 -11.18
CA ARG A 271 2.63 4.12 -12.25
C ARG A 271 2.51 5.64 -12.21
N ARG A 272 2.23 6.23 -11.05
CA ARG A 272 2.16 7.68 -10.88
C ARG A 272 3.48 8.37 -11.18
N TYR A 273 4.60 7.80 -10.78
CA TYR A 273 5.93 8.32 -11.06
C TYR A 273 6.19 8.51 -12.56
N HIS A 274 5.72 7.59 -13.39
CA HIS A 274 5.88 7.65 -14.84
C HIS A 274 4.78 8.45 -15.57
N GLU A 275 3.56 8.41 -15.06
CA GLU A 275 2.37 8.91 -15.77
C GLU A 275 1.96 10.34 -15.38
N LEU A 276 2.41 10.83 -14.20
CA LEU A 276 2.05 12.17 -13.75
C LEU A 276 3.17 13.20 -14.03
N PRO A 277 2.82 14.41 -14.53
CA PRO A 277 3.82 15.42 -14.93
C PRO A 277 4.73 15.89 -13.80
N ARG A 278 4.20 15.96 -12.57
CA ARG A 278 4.93 16.50 -11.42
C ARG A 278 5.73 15.47 -10.65
N ARG A 279 5.59 14.18 -10.94
CA ARG A 279 6.28 13.06 -10.27
C ARG A 279 6.29 13.18 -8.74
N ARG A 280 5.26 13.80 -8.16
CA ARG A 280 5.12 13.96 -6.71
C ARG A 280 4.42 12.74 -6.13
N SER A 281 4.98 12.23 -5.02
CA SER A 281 4.28 11.28 -4.17
C SER A 281 2.99 11.90 -3.62
N ILE A 282 1.94 11.10 -3.46
CA ILE A 282 0.75 11.53 -2.70
C ILE A 282 1.04 11.58 -1.21
N TRP A 283 2.04 10.84 -0.76
CA TRP A 283 2.39 10.72 0.65
C TRP A 283 3.04 11.98 1.19
N ARG A 284 2.55 12.45 2.34
CA ARG A 284 3.16 13.53 3.14
C ARG A 284 3.81 12.98 4.40
N GLN A 285 3.30 11.86 4.92
CA GLN A 285 3.81 11.24 6.13
C GLN A 285 3.38 9.78 6.17
N VAL A 286 4.29 8.91 6.60
CA VAL A 286 4.03 7.52 6.95
C VAL A 286 4.70 7.26 8.30
N GLU A 287 3.90 7.04 9.33
CA GLU A 287 4.35 6.67 10.66
C GLU A 287 3.82 5.29 11.01
N ILE A 288 4.71 4.39 11.37
CA ILE A 288 4.42 3.01 11.73
C ILE A 288 5.22 2.69 12.97
N ALA A 289 4.55 2.23 14.01
CA ALA A 289 5.20 1.88 15.26
C ALA A 289 6.23 0.76 15.07
N GLY A 290 7.42 0.95 15.60
CA GLY A 290 8.51 -0.04 15.58
C GLY A 290 9.30 -0.12 14.27
N VAL A 291 9.00 0.70 13.28
CA VAL A 291 9.81 0.78 12.06
C VAL A 291 11.14 1.48 12.36
N PRO A 292 12.29 0.91 11.93
CA PRO A 292 13.59 1.54 12.12
C PRO A 292 13.68 2.93 11.46
N ALA A 293 14.35 3.86 12.15
CA ALA A 293 14.65 5.17 11.56
C ALA A 293 15.45 5.00 10.26
N GLY A 294 15.08 5.75 9.23
CA GLY A 294 15.74 5.69 7.92
C GLY A 294 15.19 4.66 6.95
N MET A 295 14.20 3.84 7.34
CA MET A 295 13.56 2.91 6.41
C MET A 295 12.73 3.65 5.36
N PHE A 296 11.90 4.61 5.79
CA PHE A 296 11.11 5.43 4.87
C PHE A 296 11.81 6.75 4.55
N ALA A 297 11.77 7.13 3.29
CA ALA A 297 12.27 8.38 2.76
C ALA A 297 11.11 9.12 2.07
N ILE A 298 10.23 9.71 2.88
CA ILE A 298 9.19 10.60 2.37
C ILE A 298 9.78 11.99 2.40
N ASP A 299 9.93 12.58 1.22
CA ASP A 299 10.40 13.97 1.10
C ASP A 299 9.38 14.87 1.83
N GLN A 300 9.87 15.55 2.89
CA GLN A 300 9.14 16.59 3.61
C GLN A 300 9.04 17.85 2.76
#